data_48b39f9bcabea2650f233de28f92c79d
#
_entry.id   48b39f9bcabea2650f233de28f92c79d
#
_cell.length_a   1.000
_cell.length_b   1.000
_cell.length_c   1.000
_cell.angle_alpha   90.00
_cell.angle_beta   90.00
_cell.angle_gamma   90.00
#
_symmetry.space_group_name_H-M   'P 1'
#
loop_
_entity.id
_entity.type
_entity.pdbx_description
1 polymer ?
#
loop_
_entity_poly.entity_id
_entity_poly.type
_entity_poly.pdbx_seq_one_letter_code
_entity_poly.pdbx_strand_id
1 'polypeptide(L)'
;MSTENDHEPVFVRSKWGTNRYVYNPRNPVGVALIVLSLLFAAGAMYSLRASSQWSEDELRDAVHRAAGTLDGSPQRKYDWTGHSDYSSLIDDAIRKTGVGPRFGARVSEVGDETHLYEIGSDDTEDVHCMTITEIPGPKTDAVSWEVHLDVSVEDHGCEEPER
;
A
#
# COMPACT_ATOMS: atom_id res chain seq x y z
N MET A 1 44.06 -20.21 41.60
CA MET A 1 42.66 -19.72 41.48
C MET A 1 42.09 -20.34 40.22
N SER A 2 41.43 -21.49 40.37
CA SER A 2 40.78 -22.15 39.25
C SER A 2 39.46 -21.46 39.00
N THR A 3 39.34 -20.76 37.87
CA THR A 3 38.08 -20.30 37.35
C THR A 3 37.30 -21.53 36.90
N GLU A 4 36.50 -22.05 37.79
CA GLU A 4 35.48 -23.03 37.52
C GLU A 4 34.44 -22.31 36.64
N ASN A 5 34.66 -22.40 35.35
CA ASN A 5 33.61 -22.05 34.37
C ASN A 5 32.50 -23.07 34.53
N ASP A 6 31.54 -22.72 35.36
CA ASP A 6 30.25 -23.40 35.41
C ASP A 6 29.65 -23.28 33.99
N HIS A 7 29.84 -24.35 33.21
CA HIS A 7 29.24 -24.48 31.88
C HIS A 7 27.73 -24.72 32.01
N GLU A 8 27.01 -23.75 32.57
CA GLU A 8 25.54 -23.80 32.44
C GLU A 8 25.18 -23.85 30.94
N PRO A 9 24.36 -24.78 30.52
CA PRO A 9 24.03 -24.92 29.10
C PRO A 9 23.32 -23.66 28.60
N VAL A 10 23.67 -23.25 27.38
CA VAL A 10 23.07 -22.07 26.73
C VAL A 10 21.58 -22.25 26.47
N PHE A 11 21.18 -23.54 26.28
CA PHE A 11 19.78 -23.89 26.01
C PHE A 11 19.26 -24.79 27.14
N VAL A 12 18.09 -24.49 27.66
CA VAL A 12 17.39 -25.31 28.65
C VAL A 12 16.02 -25.72 28.12
N ARG A 13 15.53 -26.88 28.55
CA ARG A 13 14.20 -27.34 28.16
C ARG A 13 13.13 -26.45 28.78
N SER A 14 12.16 -26.01 27.98
CA SER A 14 11.06 -25.18 28.45
C SER A 14 10.26 -25.91 29.55
N LYS A 15 10.00 -25.19 30.66
CA LYS A 15 9.17 -25.70 31.77
C LYS A 15 7.66 -25.69 31.48
N TRP A 16 7.26 -25.12 30.33
CA TRP A 16 5.85 -24.92 29.96
C TRP A 16 5.24 -26.12 29.21
N GLY A 17 5.76 -27.32 29.42
CA GLY A 17 5.20 -28.57 28.84
C GLY A 17 5.39 -28.73 27.32
N THR A 18 6.05 -27.79 26.66
CA THR A 18 6.41 -27.87 25.23
C THR A 18 7.79 -28.50 25.10
N ASN A 19 7.96 -29.42 24.15
CA ASN A 19 9.26 -30.06 23.89
C ASN A 19 10.26 -29.10 23.18
N ARG A 20 10.26 -27.82 23.59
CA ARG A 20 11.08 -26.74 22.99
C ARG A 20 12.22 -26.37 23.94
N TYR A 21 13.34 -26.02 23.35
CA TYR A 21 14.49 -25.46 24.07
C TYR A 21 14.36 -23.93 24.06
N VAL A 22 14.73 -23.33 25.19
CA VAL A 22 14.79 -21.85 25.37
C VAL A 22 16.18 -21.46 25.82
N TYR A 23 16.56 -20.21 25.54
CA TYR A 23 17.83 -19.67 26.01
C TYR A 23 17.87 -19.64 27.55
N ASN A 24 19.00 -20.02 28.12
CA ASN A 24 19.19 -20.02 29.59
C ASN A 24 19.53 -18.58 30.05
N PRO A 25 18.67 -17.92 30.84
CA PRO A 25 18.95 -16.58 31.35
C PRO A 25 20.05 -16.51 32.41
N ARG A 26 20.52 -17.69 32.93
CA ARG A 26 21.66 -17.73 33.85
C ARG A 26 23.00 -17.83 33.15
N ASN A 27 23.02 -18.19 31.89
CA ASN A 27 24.22 -18.22 31.07
C ASN A 27 24.41 -16.85 30.37
N PRO A 28 25.58 -16.19 30.53
CA PRO A 28 25.81 -14.88 29.90
C PRO A 28 25.68 -14.91 28.37
N VAL A 29 26.06 -16.02 27.73
CA VAL A 29 25.86 -16.23 26.29
C VAL A 29 24.38 -16.35 25.96
N GLY A 30 23.61 -17.07 26.80
CA GLY A 30 22.16 -17.17 26.64
C GLY A 30 21.46 -15.80 26.74
N VAL A 31 21.87 -14.97 27.69
CA VAL A 31 21.36 -13.60 27.84
C VAL A 31 21.72 -12.74 26.61
N ALA A 32 22.98 -12.80 26.16
CA ALA A 32 23.41 -12.07 24.97
C ALA A 32 22.58 -12.45 23.73
N LEU A 33 22.27 -13.74 23.54
CA LEU A 33 21.43 -14.21 22.44
C LEU A 33 19.96 -13.73 22.57
N ILE A 34 19.42 -13.69 23.79
CA ILE A 34 18.07 -13.13 24.02
C ILE A 34 18.05 -11.65 23.63
N VAL A 35 19.00 -10.84 24.12
CA VAL A 35 19.07 -9.43 23.80
C VAL A 35 19.23 -9.19 22.30
N LEU A 36 20.14 -9.94 21.66
CA LEU A 36 20.35 -9.86 20.21
C LEU A 36 19.09 -10.18 19.42
N SER A 37 18.36 -11.24 19.83
CA SER A 37 17.10 -11.62 19.19
C SER A 37 16.02 -10.54 19.33
N LEU A 38 15.92 -9.90 20.50
CA LEU A 38 14.99 -8.80 20.74
C LEU A 38 15.35 -7.55 19.91
N LEU A 39 16.63 -7.19 19.85
CA LEU A 39 17.09 -6.08 19.03
C LEU A 39 16.84 -6.34 17.54
N PHE A 40 17.10 -7.56 17.08
CA PHE A 40 16.80 -7.96 15.70
C PHE A 40 15.29 -7.88 15.40
N ALA A 41 14.45 -8.41 16.30
CA ALA A 41 13.01 -8.35 16.13
C ALA A 41 12.49 -6.90 16.12
N ALA A 42 12.98 -6.05 17.02
CA ALA A 42 12.63 -4.64 17.06
C ALA A 42 13.09 -3.89 15.79
N GLY A 43 14.31 -4.16 15.32
CA GLY A 43 14.84 -3.59 14.08
C GLY A 43 14.05 -4.04 12.85
N ALA A 44 13.68 -5.32 12.78
CA ALA A 44 12.86 -5.85 11.70
C ALA A 44 11.45 -5.22 11.70
N MET A 45 10.81 -5.11 12.87
CA MET A 45 9.50 -4.46 12.99
C MET A 45 9.56 -2.98 12.60
N TYR A 46 10.58 -2.25 13.03
CA TYR A 46 10.79 -0.86 12.65
C TYR A 46 10.99 -0.72 11.14
N SER A 47 11.84 -1.54 10.52
CA SER A 47 12.07 -1.54 9.08
C SER A 47 10.80 -1.84 8.29
N LEU A 48 10.02 -2.85 8.70
CA LEU A 48 8.74 -3.19 8.07
C LEU A 48 7.75 -2.03 8.17
N ARG A 49 7.66 -1.39 9.34
CA ARG A 49 6.78 -0.22 9.52
C ARG A 49 7.20 0.94 8.62
N ALA A 50 8.48 1.28 8.60
CA ALA A 50 8.99 2.37 7.77
C ALA A 50 8.77 2.13 6.26
N SER A 51 8.87 0.87 5.81
CA SER A 51 8.64 0.51 4.41
C SER A 51 7.16 0.33 4.04
N SER A 52 6.25 0.45 5.00
CA SER A 52 4.81 0.33 4.78
C SER A 52 4.06 1.66 4.89
N GLN A 53 4.76 2.77 5.09
CA GLN A 53 4.18 4.10 5.16
C GLN A 53 4.46 4.86 3.87
N TRP A 54 3.44 5.56 3.37
CA TRP A 54 3.58 6.48 2.25
C TRP A 54 4.31 7.75 2.69
N SER A 55 5.22 8.24 1.87
CA SER A 55 5.68 9.62 1.92
C SER A 55 4.92 10.48 0.91
N GLU A 56 4.89 11.79 1.13
CA GLU A 56 4.22 12.75 0.24
C GLU A 56 4.73 12.64 -1.20
N ASP A 57 6.06 12.62 -1.37
CA ASP A 57 6.71 12.49 -2.67
C ASP A 57 6.39 11.15 -3.38
N GLU A 58 6.36 10.04 -2.62
CA GLU A 58 6.03 8.72 -3.17
C GLU A 58 4.57 8.65 -3.62
N LEU A 59 3.64 9.16 -2.81
CA LEU A 59 2.21 9.19 -3.16
C LEU A 59 1.99 10.01 -4.43
N ARG A 60 2.56 11.21 -4.48
CA ARG A 60 2.49 12.08 -5.64
C ARG A 60 3.04 11.42 -6.90
N ASP A 61 4.26 10.86 -6.83
CA ASP A 61 4.89 10.21 -7.98
C ASP A 61 4.07 8.98 -8.45
N ALA A 62 3.52 8.20 -7.51
CA ALA A 62 2.67 7.07 -7.81
C ALA A 62 1.37 7.50 -8.51
N VAL A 63 0.70 8.54 -8.02
CA VAL A 63 -0.54 9.07 -8.60
C VAL A 63 -0.31 9.60 -10.02
N HIS A 64 0.73 10.41 -10.23
CA HIS A 64 1.06 10.94 -11.55
C HIS A 64 1.44 9.84 -12.56
N ARG A 65 2.19 8.81 -12.13
CA ARG A 65 2.51 7.66 -12.99
C ARG A 65 1.28 6.81 -13.30
N ALA A 66 0.41 6.63 -12.34
CA ALA A 66 -0.85 5.92 -12.54
C ALA A 66 -1.73 6.65 -13.55
N ALA A 67 -1.88 7.96 -13.42
CA ALA A 67 -2.59 8.80 -14.37
C ALA A 67 -2.02 8.67 -15.79
N GLY A 68 -0.70 8.79 -15.96
CA GLY A 68 -0.06 8.61 -17.25
C GLY A 68 -0.20 7.20 -17.85
N THR A 69 -0.47 6.18 -17.01
CA THR A 69 -0.75 4.81 -17.48
C THR A 69 -2.21 4.64 -17.89
N LEU A 70 -3.11 5.33 -17.20
CA LEU A 70 -4.55 5.28 -17.46
C LEU A 70 -4.95 6.17 -18.64
N ASP A 71 -4.22 7.26 -18.86
CA ASP A 71 -4.48 8.20 -19.95
C ASP A 71 -4.39 7.51 -21.31
N GLY A 72 -5.40 7.73 -22.15
CA GLY A 72 -5.56 7.05 -23.43
C GLY A 72 -5.89 5.55 -23.35
N SER A 73 -6.02 4.97 -22.17
CA SER A 73 -6.31 3.54 -22.02
C SER A 73 -7.73 3.20 -22.47
N PRO A 74 -7.91 2.13 -23.28
CA PRO A 74 -9.23 1.71 -23.71
C PRO A 74 -9.95 0.94 -22.60
N GLN A 75 -11.21 1.31 -22.36
CA GLN A 75 -12.11 0.60 -21.47
C GLN A 75 -13.35 0.13 -22.23
N ARG A 76 -13.83 -1.08 -21.95
CA ARG A 76 -15.06 -1.61 -22.55
C ARG A 76 -16.24 -1.32 -21.67
N LYS A 77 -17.24 -0.65 -22.24
CA LYS A 77 -18.54 -0.38 -21.61
C LYS A 77 -19.64 -1.20 -22.24
N TYR A 78 -20.71 -1.43 -21.49
CA TYR A 78 -21.88 -2.16 -21.93
C TYR A 78 -23.16 -1.34 -21.64
N ASP A 79 -24.20 -1.49 -22.47
CA ASP A 79 -25.46 -0.74 -22.35
C ASP A 79 -26.15 -0.89 -20.97
N TRP A 80 -25.89 -1.99 -20.27
CA TRP A 80 -26.47 -2.25 -18.93
C TRP A 80 -25.59 -1.78 -17.77
N THR A 81 -24.36 -1.31 -18.03
CA THR A 81 -23.54 -0.69 -17.01
C THR A 81 -23.96 0.77 -16.89
N GLY A 82 -24.46 1.14 -15.71
CA GLY A 82 -24.69 2.55 -15.36
C GLY A 82 -23.38 3.33 -15.23
N HIS A 83 -23.33 4.17 -14.22
CA HIS A 83 -22.11 4.89 -13.84
C HIS A 83 -20.94 3.90 -13.62
N SER A 84 -19.77 4.22 -14.15
CA SER A 84 -18.58 3.39 -14.01
C SER A 84 -17.71 3.95 -12.89
N ASP A 85 -17.60 3.20 -11.81
CA ASP A 85 -16.63 3.50 -10.74
C ASP A 85 -15.23 3.03 -11.16
N TYR A 86 -14.32 3.97 -11.30
CA TYR A 86 -12.92 3.72 -11.65
C TYR A 86 -11.99 3.59 -10.44
N SER A 87 -12.51 3.64 -9.21
CA SER A 87 -11.69 3.57 -7.98
C SER A 87 -10.76 2.34 -7.96
N SER A 88 -11.29 1.18 -8.33
CA SER A 88 -10.50 -0.05 -8.39
C SER A 88 -9.43 -0.04 -9.49
N LEU A 89 -9.72 0.60 -10.62
CA LEU A 89 -8.78 0.73 -11.73
C LEU A 89 -7.63 1.67 -11.37
N ILE A 90 -7.94 2.78 -10.69
CA ILE A 90 -6.95 3.75 -10.19
C ILE A 90 -6.06 3.07 -9.13
N ASP A 91 -6.65 2.37 -8.16
CA ASP A 91 -5.89 1.67 -7.11
C ASP A 91 -4.96 0.60 -7.72
N ASP A 92 -5.43 -0.16 -8.69
CA ASP A 92 -4.60 -1.12 -9.44
C ASP A 92 -3.47 -0.44 -10.22
N ALA A 93 -3.74 0.72 -10.84
CA ALA A 93 -2.74 1.48 -11.56
C ALA A 93 -1.65 2.00 -10.60
N ILE A 94 -2.04 2.58 -9.45
CA ILE A 94 -1.11 3.03 -8.40
C ILE A 94 -0.21 1.87 -7.95
N ARG A 95 -0.79 0.70 -7.62
CA ARG A 95 0.00 -0.48 -7.21
C ARG A 95 0.97 -0.97 -8.27
N LYS A 96 0.60 -0.85 -9.54
CA LYS A 96 1.45 -1.27 -10.67
C LYS A 96 2.63 -0.34 -10.93
N THR A 97 2.61 0.89 -10.43
CA THR A 97 3.74 1.82 -10.55
C THR A 97 4.99 1.29 -9.84
N GLY A 98 4.80 0.50 -8.77
CA GLY A 98 5.88 0.02 -7.92
C GLY A 98 6.53 1.11 -7.06
N VAL A 99 5.93 2.30 -7.00
CA VAL A 99 6.37 3.42 -6.14
C VAL A 99 5.64 3.31 -4.81
N GLY A 100 6.38 3.46 -3.72
CA GLY A 100 5.84 3.42 -2.36
C GLY A 100 5.31 2.06 -1.91
N PRO A 101 4.58 2.04 -0.80
CA PRO A 101 3.96 0.85 -0.25
C PRO A 101 2.87 0.27 -1.18
N ARG A 102 2.74 -1.04 -1.15
CA ARG A 102 1.76 -1.76 -1.98
C ARG A 102 0.30 -1.51 -1.56
N PHE A 103 0.10 -1.02 -0.33
CA PHE A 103 -1.21 -0.78 0.28
C PHE A 103 -1.18 0.57 1.00
N GLY A 104 -2.35 1.07 1.38
CA GLY A 104 -2.49 2.30 2.17
C GLY A 104 -2.83 3.54 1.37
N ALA A 105 -2.78 3.50 0.05
CA ALA A 105 -3.44 4.52 -0.77
C ALA A 105 -4.95 4.32 -0.69
N ARG A 106 -5.69 5.40 -0.53
CA ARG A 106 -7.15 5.43 -0.51
C ARG A 106 -7.63 6.18 -1.75
N VAL A 107 -8.52 5.56 -2.49
CA VAL A 107 -9.18 6.16 -3.66
C VAL A 107 -10.66 6.25 -3.36
N SER A 108 -11.23 7.44 -3.41
CA SER A 108 -12.66 7.68 -3.19
C SER A 108 -13.22 8.61 -4.24
N GLU A 109 -14.36 8.26 -4.81
CA GLU A 109 -15.10 9.14 -5.71
C GLU A 109 -15.73 10.29 -4.92
N VAL A 110 -15.60 11.52 -5.43
CA VAL A 110 -16.15 12.73 -4.82
C VAL A 110 -17.41 13.14 -5.58
N GLY A 111 -18.54 13.17 -4.87
CA GLY A 111 -19.86 13.42 -5.47
C GLY A 111 -20.41 12.20 -6.22
N ASP A 112 -21.64 12.34 -6.70
CA ASP A 112 -22.32 11.28 -7.45
C ASP A 112 -22.07 11.46 -8.95
N GLU A 113 -21.55 10.43 -9.61
CA GLU A 113 -21.38 10.38 -11.08
C GLU A 113 -20.46 11.49 -11.65
N THR A 114 -19.50 11.99 -10.87
CA THR A 114 -18.64 13.09 -11.30
C THR A 114 -17.34 12.64 -11.96
N HIS A 115 -16.95 11.38 -11.79
CA HIS A 115 -15.63 10.86 -12.17
C HIS A 115 -14.45 11.65 -11.60
N LEU A 116 -14.66 12.30 -10.45
CA LEU A 116 -13.63 12.94 -9.64
C LEU A 116 -13.21 11.99 -8.53
N TYR A 117 -11.94 11.70 -8.44
CA TYR A 117 -11.39 10.77 -7.47
C TYR A 117 -10.38 11.46 -6.58
N GLU A 118 -10.66 11.48 -5.28
CA GLU A 118 -9.70 11.92 -4.29
C GLU A 118 -8.80 10.75 -3.88
N ILE A 119 -7.49 10.97 -3.96
CA ILE A 119 -6.47 9.99 -3.67
C ILE A 119 -5.60 10.52 -2.53
N GLY A 120 -5.56 9.79 -1.44
CA GLY A 120 -4.80 10.12 -0.24
C GLY A 120 -4.26 8.88 0.47
N SER A 121 -3.60 9.09 1.59
CA SER A 121 -3.14 8.03 2.50
C SER A 121 -3.32 8.46 3.94
N ASP A 122 -3.49 7.50 4.86
CA ASP A 122 -3.51 7.80 6.30
C ASP A 122 -2.13 8.20 6.85
N ASP A 123 -1.08 8.03 6.06
CA ASP A 123 0.30 8.31 6.46
C ASP A 123 0.75 9.74 6.13
N THR A 124 0.04 10.44 5.23
CA THR A 124 0.35 11.80 4.75
C THR A 124 -0.88 12.70 4.81
N GLU A 125 -0.68 14.00 4.88
CA GLU A 125 -1.78 14.99 4.77
C GLU A 125 -2.08 15.36 3.32
N ASP A 126 -1.21 14.96 2.39
CA ASP A 126 -1.37 15.27 0.97
C ASP A 126 -2.50 14.45 0.35
N VAL A 127 -3.31 15.15 -0.42
CA VAL A 127 -4.39 14.60 -1.23
C VAL A 127 -4.25 15.08 -2.67
N HIS A 128 -4.60 14.23 -3.60
CA HIS A 128 -4.57 14.52 -5.03
C HIS A 128 -5.95 14.32 -5.63
N CYS A 129 -6.33 15.19 -6.55
CA CYS A 129 -7.56 15.03 -7.30
C CYS A 129 -7.26 14.48 -8.70
N MET A 130 -7.86 13.35 -9.03
CA MET A 130 -7.79 12.75 -10.36
C MET A 130 -9.15 12.87 -11.03
N THR A 131 -9.18 13.52 -12.18
CA THR A 131 -10.37 13.63 -13.02
C THR A 131 -10.26 12.67 -14.18
N ILE A 132 -11.31 11.87 -14.40
CA ILE A 132 -11.40 10.94 -15.52
C ILE A 132 -12.51 11.40 -16.45
N THR A 133 -12.16 11.67 -17.69
CA THR A 133 -13.13 11.99 -18.76
C THR A 133 -13.18 10.84 -19.76
N GLU A 134 -14.38 10.38 -20.09
CA GLU A 134 -14.57 9.31 -21.06
C GLU A 134 -14.69 9.89 -22.48
N ILE A 135 -13.77 9.53 -23.34
CA ILE A 135 -13.82 9.87 -24.77
C ILE A 135 -14.47 8.68 -25.50
N PRO A 136 -15.65 8.83 -26.10
CA PRO A 136 -16.33 7.74 -26.80
C PRO A 136 -15.50 7.23 -27.98
N GLY A 137 -15.24 5.95 -28.00
CA GLY A 137 -14.62 5.23 -29.10
C GLY A 137 -15.65 4.54 -30.01
N PRO A 138 -15.17 3.73 -30.95
CA PRO A 138 -16.04 3.00 -31.88
C PRO A 138 -16.92 1.97 -31.15
N LYS A 139 -18.15 1.77 -31.65
CA LYS A 139 -18.97 0.65 -31.21
C LYS A 139 -18.31 -0.65 -31.60
N THR A 140 -18.10 -1.53 -30.63
CA THR A 140 -17.49 -2.83 -30.84
C THR A 140 -18.54 -3.88 -31.20
N ASP A 141 -19.72 -3.81 -30.58
CA ASP A 141 -20.86 -4.70 -30.79
C ASP A 141 -22.19 -3.94 -30.62
N ALA A 142 -23.31 -4.65 -30.81
CA ALA A 142 -24.64 -4.06 -30.63
C ALA A 142 -24.90 -3.54 -29.19
N VAL A 143 -24.20 -4.08 -28.19
CA VAL A 143 -24.42 -3.82 -26.75
C VAL A 143 -23.15 -3.35 -26.02
N SER A 144 -22.03 -3.19 -26.73
CA SER A 144 -20.77 -2.73 -26.13
C SER A 144 -20.06 -1.72 -27.01
N TRP A 145 -19.40 -0.77 -26.38
CA TRP A 145 -18.54 0.22 -27.04
C TRP A 145 -17.23 0.39 -26.26
N GLU A 146 -16.24 0.90 -26.92
CA GLU A 146 -14.98 1.27 -26.33
C GLU A 146 -14.99 2.76 -25.94
N VAL A 147 -14.43 3.08 -24.78
CA VAL A 147 -14.14 4.46 -24.35
C VAL A 147 -12.65 4.56 -24.07
N HIS A 148 -12.05 5.68 -24.41
CA HIS A 148 -10.71 6.02 -23.99
C HIS A 148 -10.79 6.97 -22.81
N LEU A 149 -9.92 6.78 -21.84
CA LEU A 149 -9.86 7.65 -20.67
C LEU A 149 -8.93 8.84 -20.97
N ASP A 150 -9.39 10.04 -20.68
CA ASP A 150 -8.58 11.25 -20.58
C ASP A 150 -8.44 11.58 -19.11
N VAL A 151 -7.20 11.56 -18.60
CA VAL A 151 -6.93 11.59 -17.16
C VAL A 151 -6.06 12.79 -16.82
N SER A 152 -6.56 13.63 -15.92
CA SER A 152 -5.81 14.75 -15.35
C SER A 152 -5.66 14.60 -13.85
N VAL A 153 -4.57 15.15 -13.30
CA VAL A 153 -4.27 15.13 -11.86
C VAL A 153 -3.94 16.54 -11.39
N GLU A 154 -4.49 16.90 -10.25
CA GLU A 154 -4.19 18.11 -9.51
C GLU A 154 -3.63 17.76 -8.13
N ASP A 155 -2.60 18.50 -7.68
CA ASP A 155 -1.92 18.25 -6.42
C ASP A 155 -2.64 18.93 -5.24
N HIS A 156 -3.95 18.77 -5.17
CA HIS A 156 -4.83 19.22 -4.08
C HIS A 156 -6.09 18.34 -4.05
N GLY A 157 -6.87 18.44 -2.98
CA GLY A 157 -8.15 17.74 -2.86
C GLY A 157 -9.14 18.18 -3.93
N CYS A 158 -10.07 17.30 -4.29
CA CYS A 158 -11.10 17.61 -5.26
C CYS A 158 -12.04 18.71 -4.76
N GLU A 159 -12.29 19.73 -5.58
CA GLU A 159 -13.35 20.68 -5.34
C GLU A 159 -14.68 20.13 -5.88
N GLU A 160 -15.67 20.02 -5.00
CA GLU A 160 -17.01 19.62 -5.44
C GLU A 160 -17.58 20.69 -6.39
N PRO A 161 -18.05 20.32 -7.60
CA PRO A 161 -18.62 21.30 -8.50
C PRO A 161 -19.82 21.99 -7.84
N GLU A 162 -19.78 23.31 -7.71
CA GLU A 162 -20.90 24.10 -7.19
C GLU A 162 -22.18 23.81 -8.00
N ARG A 163 -23.23 23.40 -7.32
CA ARG A 163 -24.55 23.12 -7.91
C ARG A 163 -25.30 24.38 -8.25
#